data_1645dd87e009c4247685d7a98244abd2
#
_entry.id   1645dd87e009c4247685d7a98244abd2
#
_cell.length_a   1.000
_cell.length_b   1.000
_cell.length_c   1.000
_cell.angle_alpha   90.00
_cell.angle_beta   90.00
_cell.angle_gamma   90.00
#
_symmetry.space_group_name_H-M   'P 1'
#
loop_
_entity.id
_entity.type
_entity.pdbx_description
1 polymer ?
#
loop_
_entity_poly.entity_id
_entity_poly.type
_entity_poly.pdbx_seq_one_letter_code
_entity_poly.pdbx_strand_id
1 'polypeptide(L)'
;MIHNIRYRLFVYEDENEEELIGGLKNILPTAKIERELAEGMMEDEIIILSGKIDKKKETKEFLSSLLSMDKLSLEKLASDLQKKTDKSGNLFLRFSKTSACEEKWEICDVGDSIHLKIKIMAYPAKKEVAIKLLYEALNEVL
;
A
#
# COMPACT_ATOMS: atom_id res chain seq x y z
N MET A 1 14.68 -4.92 3.23
CA MET A 1 13.48 -5.67 2.85
C MET A 1 12.71 -5.00 1.72
N ILE A 2 12.37 -3.73 1.84
CA ILE A 2 11.61 -3.00 0.82
C ILE A 2 12.53 -2.02 0.08
N HIS A 3 12.54 -2.11 -1.26
CA HIS A 3 13.31 -1.21 -2.12
C HIS A 3 12.58 0.13 -2.30
N ASN A 4 11.29 0.08 -2.64
CA ASN A 4 10.47 1.27 -2.80
C ASN A 4 8.99 0.93 -2.64
N ILE A 5 8.20 1.98 -2.41
CA ILE A 5 6.74 1.89 -2.33
C ILE A 5 6.16 2.94 -3.26
N ARG A 6 5.40 2.50 -4.25
CA ARG A 6 4.62 3.40 -5.09
C ARG A 6 3.18 3.38 -4.58
N TYR A 7 2.56 4.53 -4.53
CA TYR A 7 1.20 4.65 -4.03
C TYR A 7 0.35 5.49 -4.96
N ARG A 8 -0.94 5.19 -4.97
CA ARG A 8 -1.92 5.88 -5.80
C ARG A 8 -3.31 5.75 -5.17
N LEU A 9 -4.07 6.85 -5.23
CA LEU A 9 -5.49 6.82 -4.92
C LEU A 9 -6.22 7.79 -5.83
N PHE A 10 -7.50 7.52 -6.07
CA PHE A 10 -8.39 8.38 -6.83
C PHE A 10 -9.29 9.16 -5.87
N VAL A 11 -9.49 10.43 -6.16
CA VAL A 11 -10.45 11.26 -5.44
C VAL A 11 -11.58 11.58 -6.38
N TYR A 12 -12.77 11.08 -6.06
CA TYR A 12 -13.98 11.31 -6.86
C TYR A 12 -14.68 12.60 -6.43
N GLU A 13 -15.64 13.10 -7.25
CA GLU A 13 -16.29 14.39 -7.01
C GLU A 13 -16.96 14.53 -5.64
N ASP A 14 -17.52 13.43 -5.12
CA ASP A 14 -18.21 13.41 -3.85
C ASP A 14 -17.28 13.22 -2.65
N GLU A 15 -15.98 13.13 -2.88
CA GLU A 15 -14.99 12.91 -1.85
C GLU A 15 -14.19 14.18 -1.51
N ASN A 16 -13.71 14.26 -0.27
CA ASN A 16 -12.89 15.37 0.19
C ASN A 16 -11.40 15.03 0.00
N GLU A 17 -10.74 15.80 -0.87
CA GLU A 17 -9.32 15.58 -1.21
C GLU A 17 -8.40 15.68 0.02
N GLU A 18 -8.58 16.71 0.85
CA GLU A 18 -7.74 16.92 2.03
C GLU A 18 -7.87 15.79 3.04
N GLU A 19 -9.08 15.27 3.22
CA GLU A 19 -9.34 14.15 4.10
C GLU A 19 -8.62 12.89 3.60
N LEU A 20 -8.66 12.64 2.30
CA LEU A 20 -7.97 11.49 1.69
C LEU A 20 -6.46 11.64 1.72
N ILE A 21 -5.93 12.85 1.57
CA ILE A 21 -4.50 13.12 1.77
C ILE A 21 -4.11 12.78 3.21
N GLY A 22 -4.92 13.17 4.18
CA GLY A 22 -4.73 12.82 5.58
C GLY A 22 -4.71 11.31 5.79
N GLY A 23 -5.64 10.60 5.16
CA GLY A 23 -5.71 9.14 5.21
C GLY A 23 -4.45 8.49 4.63
N LEU A 24 -3.98 8.98 3.47
CA LEU A 24 -2.75 8.48 2.87
C LEU A 24 -1.55 8.70 3.81
N LYS A 25 -1.47 9.86 4.45
CA LYS A 25 -0.38 10.17 5.39
C LYS A 25 -0.46 9.40 6.70
N ASN A 26 -1.62 8.85 7.03
CA ASN A 26 -1.74 7.92 8.16
C ASN A 26 -1.09 6.57 7.84
N ILE A 27 -1.02 6.20 6.57
CA ILE A 27 -0.33 4.99 6.09
C ILE A 27 1.15 5.29 5.80
N LEU A 28 1.40 6.41 5.12
CA LEU A 28 2.72 6.83 4.67
C LEU A 28 2.97 8.29 5.12
N PRO A 29 3.42 8.51 6.36
CA PRO A 29 3.53 9.86 6.94
C PRO A 29 4.39 10.84 6.16
N THR A 30 5.39 10.35 5.43
CA THR A 30 6.32 11.20 4.67
C THR A 30 5.99 11.26 3.19
N ALA A 31 4.80 10.79 2.79
CA ALA A 31 4.40 10.77 1.39
C ALA A 31 4.42 12.17 0.77
N LYS A 32 5.16 12.29 -0.33
CA LYS A 32 5.07 13.44 -1.22
C LYS A 32 4.02 13.10 -2.27
N ILE A 33 3.13 14.05 -2.54
CA ILE A 33 1.97 13.76 -3.36
C ILE A 33 2.04 14.56 -4.67
N GLU A 34 2.00 13.85 -5.79
CA GLU A 34 1.81 14.41 -7.12
C GLU A 34 0.31 14.36 -7.39
N ARG A 35 -0.21 15.47 -7.89
CA ARG A 35 -1.63 15.63 -8.16
C ARG A 35 -1.87 15.77 -9.64
N GLU A 36 -2.75 14.95 -10.18
CA GLU A 36 -3.11 14.95 -11.60
C GLU A 36 -4.63 14.96 -11.74
N LEU A 37 -5.12 15.74 -12.71
CA LEU A 37 -6.54 15.74 -13.06
C LEU A 37 -6.77 14.79 -14.23
N ALA A 38 -7.81 13.97 -14.12
CA ALA A 38 -8.21 13.06 -15.19
C ALA A 38 -9.73 13.13 -15.37
N GLU A 39 -10.21 12.74 -16.55
CA GLU A 39 -11.64 12.62 -16.81
C GLU A 39 -12.06 11.15 -16.69
N GLY A 40 -13.14 10.92 -15.95
CA GLY A 40 -13.76 9.61 -15.86
C GLY A 40 -14.68 9.33 -17.05
N MET A 41 -15.28 8.14 -17.07
CA MET A 41 -16.13 7.69 -18.18
C MET A 41 -17.40 8.53 -18.41
N MET A 42 -17.83 9.29 -17.40
CA MET A 42 -19.03 10.14 -17.45
C MET A 42 -18.67 11.62 -17.48
N GLU A 43 -17.49 11.96 -17.99
CA GLU A 43 -16.93 13.31 -17.99
C GLU A 43 -16.73 13.91 -16.60
N ASP A 44 -16.76 13.06 -15.56
CA ASP A 44 -16.51 13.47 -14.19
C ASP A 44 -15.02 13.75 -13.98
N GLU A 45 -14.71 14.79 -13.21
CA GLU A 45 -13.33 15.06 -12.84
C GLU A 45 -12.89 14.08 -11.77
N ILE A 46 -11.76 13.41 -12.00
CA ILE A 46 -11.12 12.53 -11.04
C ILE A 46 -9.75 13.09 -10.75
N ILE A 47 -9.43 13.24 -9.47
CA ILE A 47 -8.11 13.64 -9.05
C ILE A 47 -7.32 12.38 -8.74
N ILE A 48 -6.13 12.27 -9.31
CA ILE A 48 -5.22 11.17 -9.04
C ILE A 48 -4.11 11.68 -8.14
N LEU A 49 -4.00 11.10 -6.97
CA LEU A 49 -2.92 11.39 -6.02
C LEU A 49 -1.95 10.21 -6.04
N SER A 50 -0.68 10.49 -6.29
CA SER A 50 0.32 9.42 -6.42
C SER A 50 1.69 9.87 -5.96
N GLY A 51 2.59 8.90 -5.81
CA GLY A 51 3.97 9.18 -5.47
C GLY A 51 4.78 7.91 -5.23
N LYS A 52 5.98 8.11 -4.71
CA LYS A 52 6.93 7.04 -4.47
C LYS A 52 7.76 7.35 -3.23
N ILE A 53 7.96 6.35 -2.40
CA ILE A 53 8.88 6.38 -1.26
C ILE A 53 10.00 5.39 -1.54
N ASP A 54 11.26 5.84 -1.47
CA ASP A 54 12.43 4.99 -1.72
C ASP A 54 13.54 5.15 -0.67
N LYS A 55 13.37 6.02 0.31
CA LYS A 55 14.35 6.18 1.37
C LYS A 55 14.26 5.01 2.35
N LYS A 56 15.40 4.44 2.67
CA LYS A 56 15.51 3.26 3.51
C LYS A 56 14.82 3.43 4.88
N LYS A 57 14.98 4.59 5.51
CA LYS A 57 14.34 4.87 6.80
C LYS A 57 12.82 4.80 6.69
N GLU A 58 12.27 5.40 5.64
CA GLU A 58 10.82 5.47 5.43
C GLU A 58 10.23 4.11 5.08
N THR A 59 10.92 3.31 4.27
CA THR A 59 10.45 1.96 3.93
C THR A 59 10.52 1.03 5.14
N LYS A 60 11.52 1.19 6.00
CA LYS A 60 11.61 0.42 7.25
C LYS A 60 10.48 0.78 8.22
N GLU A 61 10.16 2.06 8.34
CA GLU A 61 9.07 2.51 9.21
C GLU A 61 7.72 1.94 8.73
N PHE A 62 7.50 1.94 7.41
CA PHE A 62 6.30 1.33 6.84
C PHE A 62 6.22 -0.16 7.17
N LEU A 63 7.30 -0.90 6.95
CA LEU A 63 7.33 -2.33 7.24
C LEU A 63 7.06 -2.62 8.71
N SER A 64 7.66 -1.84 9.60
CA SER A 64 7.44 -1.97 11.03
C SER A 64 5.97 -1.76 11.40
N SER A 65 5.34 -0.74 10.83
CA SER A 65 3.91 -0.48 11.03
C SER A 65 3.03 -1.59 10.47
N LEU A 66 3.36 -2.09 9.28
CA LEU A 66 2.63 -3.20 8.66
C LEU A 66 2.68 -4.45 9.56
N LEU A 67 3.86 -4.78 10.07
CA LEU A 67 4.04 -5.95 10.94
C LEU A 67 3.45 -5.75 12.35
N SER A 68 3.02 -4.54 12.67
CA SER A 68 2.34 -4.22 13.93
C SER A 68 0.82 -4.34 13.84
N MET A 69 0.28 -4.73 12.70
CA MET A 69 -1.15 -4.98 12.54
C MET A 69 -1.59 -6.16 13.40
N ASP A 70 -2.90 -6.28 13.61
CA ASP A 70 -3.46 -7.37 14.41
C ASP A 70 -3.16 -8.74 13.79
N LYS A 71 -3.15 -9.75 14.64
CA LYS A 71 -2.79 -11.11 14.25
C LYS A 71 -3.63 -11.67 13.11
N LEU A 72 -4.95 -11.46 13.15
CA LEU A 72 -5.85 -11.94 12.10
C LEU A 72 -5.55 -11.32 10.74
N SER A 73 -5.26 -10.01 10.73
CA SER A 73 -4.89 -9.31 9.49
C SER A 73 -3.58 -9.83 8.92
N LEU A 74 -2.58 -10.08 9.79
CA LEU A 74 -1.28 -10.60 9.36
C LEU A 74 -1.38 -12.06 8.89
N GLU A 75 -2.19 -12.89 9.54
CA GLU A 75 -2.43 -14.26 9.09
C GLU A 75 -3.10 -14.28 7.71
N LYS A 76 -4.08 -13.40 7.49
CA LYS A 76 -4.73 -13.28 6.19
C LYS A 76 -3.75 -12.81 5.11
N LEU A 77 -2.92 -11.82 5.43
CA LEU A 77 -1.89 -11.35 4.51
C LEU A 77 -0.95 -12.48 4.13
N ALA A 78 -0.47 -13.26 5.12
CA ALA A 78 0.40 -14.40 4.86
C ALA A 78 -0.26 -15.42 3.91
N SER A 79 -1.54 -15.70 4.11
CA SER A 79 -2.27 -16.65 3.25
C SER A 79 -2.51 -16.11 1.83
N ASP A 80 -2.46 -14.80 1.64
CA ASP A 80 -2.74 -14.15 0.36
C ASP A 80 -1.49 -13.74 -0.42
N LEU A 81 -0.29 -14.01 0.09
CA LEU A 81 0.95 -13.58 -0.56
C LEU A 81 1.09 -14.06 -2.01
N GLN A 82 0.64 -15.27 -2.31
CA GLN A 82 0.67 -15.80 -3.68
C GLN A 82 -0.18 -14.95 -4.63
N LYS A 83 -1.35 -14.50 -4.19
CA LYS A 83 -2.24 -13.67 -5.01
C LYS A 83 -1.75 -12.24 -5.14
N LYS A 84 -1.11 -11.73 -4.08
CA LYS A 84 -0.76 -10.31 -3.99
C LYS A 84 0.64 -9.99 -4.48
N THR A 85 1.43 -10.99 -4.83
CA THR A 85 2.81 -10.79 -5.29
C THR A 85 2.93 -11.14 -6.77
N ASP A 86 3.52 -10.24 -7.56
CA ASP A 86 3.70 -10.46 -9.00
C ASP A 86 5.03 -11.19 -9.31
N LYS A 87 5.24 -11.48 -10.60
CA LYS A 87 6.42 -12.21 -11.08
C LYS A 87 7.73 -11.50 -10.78
N SER A 88 7.71 -10.20 -10.65
CA SER A 88 8.89 -9.36 -10.43
C SER A 88 9.18 -9.10 -8.96
N GLY A 89 8.41 -9.69 -8.06
CA GLY A 89 8.62 -9.51 -6.64
C GLY A 89 8.02 -8.23 -6.07
N ASN A 90 6.94 -7.73 -6.66
CA ASN A 90 6.18 -6.62 -6.10
C ASN A 90 4.99 -7.15 -5.32
N LEU A 91 4.82 -6.66 -4.10
CA LEU A 91 3.64 -6.94 -3.28
C LEU A 91 2.63 -5.80 -3.51
N PHE A 92 1.40 -6.16 -3.85
CA PHE A 92 0.31 -5.21 -4.04
C PHE A 92 -0.61 -5.23 -2.84
N LEU A 93 -0.75 -4.09 -2.17
CA LEU A 93 -1.67 -3.94 -1.06
C LEU A 93 -2.69 -2.84 -1.37
N ARG A 94 -3.89 -3.01 -0.84
CA ARG A 94 -4.93 -1.99 -0.90
C ARG A 94 -5.39 -1.71 0.52
N PHE A 95 -5.37 -0.46 0.90
CA PHE A 95 -5.88 -0.03 2.20
C PHE A 95 -7.22 0.67 2.05
N SER A 96 -8.14 0.39 2.94
CA SER A 96 -9.44 1.06 2.97
C SER A 96 -9.24 2.56 3.19
N LYS A 97 -9.83 3.38 2.30
CA LYS A 97 -9.81 4.85 2.44
C LYS A 97 -10.46 5.30 3.75
N THR A 98 -11.62 4.74 4.05
CA THR A 98 -12.39 5.10 5.25
C THR A 98 -11.58 4.80 6.51
N SER A 99 -11.03 3.60 6.59
CA SER A 99 -10.22 3.21 7.76
C SER A 99 -8.96 4.05 7.88
N ALA A 100 -8.29 4.36 6.77
CA ALA A 100 -7.10 5.19 6.78
C ALA A 100 -7.39 6.61 7.29
N CYS A 101 -8.52 7.19 6.91
CA CYS A 101 -8.97 8.49 7.42
C CYS A 101 -9.25 8.46 8.93
N GLU A 102 -9.57 7.30 9.48
CA GLU A 102 -9.78 7.07 10.92
C GLU A 102 -8.52 6.60 11.64
N GLU A 103 -7.36 6.74 11.01
CA GLU A 103 -6.05 6.31 11.52
C GLU A 103 -5.95 4.80 11.77
N LYS A 104 -6.69 4.02 10.97
CA LYS A 104 -6.68 2.56 11.05
C LYS A 104 -6.12 1.95 9.78
N TRP A 105 -5.33 0.90 9.94
CA TRP A 105 -4.81 0.11 8.82
C TRP A 105 -5.72 -1.08 8.57
N GLU A 106 -6.42 -1.04 7.47
CA GLU A 106 -7.29 -2.15 7.04
C GLU A 106 -6.98 -2.50 5.59
N ILE A 107 -6.47 -3.71 5.38
CA ILE A 107 -6.21 -4.23 4.04
C ILE A 107 -7.53 -4.72 3.46
N CYS A 108 -7.86 -4.27 2.25
CA CYS A 108 -9.06 -4.71 1.54
C CYS A 108 -8.68 -5.38 0.22
N ASP A 109 -9.58 -6.22 -0.29
CA ASP A 109 -9.33 -7.00 -1.51
C ASP A 109 -9.97 -6.40 -2.74
N VAL A 110 -11.03 -5.63 -2.57
CA VAL A 110 -11.82 -5.08 -3.66
C VAL A 110 -12.28 -3.68 -3.35
N GLY A 111 -12.65 -2.95 -4.39
CA GLY A 111 -13.26 -1.65 -4.26
C GLY A 111 -12.28 -0.50 -4.33
N ASP A 112 -12.80 0.70 -4.09
CA ASP A 112 -12.04 1.93 -4.11
C ASP A 112 -11.17 2.02 -2.86
N SER A 113 -9.88 2.22 -3.06
CA SER A 113 -8.90 2.08 -1.98
C SER A 113 -7.61 2.85 -2.27
N ILE A 114 -6.74 2.89 -1.29
CA ILE A 114 -5.37 3.39 -1.44
C ILE A 114 -4.53 2.21 -1.93
N HIS A 115 -3.97 2.33 -3.14
CA HIS A 115 -3.17 1.27 -3.75
C HIS A 115 -1.69 1.47 -3.48
N LEU A 116 -1.03 0.42 -2.99
CA LEU A 116 0.41 0.39 -2.81
C LEU A 116 1.03 -0.73 -3.65
N LYS A 117 2.11 -0.38 -4.36
CA LYS A 117 2.96 -1.34 -5.05
C LYS A 117 4.32 -1.32 -4.35
N ILE A 118 4.60 -2.41 -3.65
CA ILE A 118 5.78 -2.51 -2.78
C ILE A 118 6.81 -3.41 -3.44
N LYS A 119 7.93 -2.81 -3.86
CA LYS A 119 9.03 -3.58 -4.43
C LYS A 119 9.85 -4.21 -3.32
N ILE A 120 9.84 -5.54 -3.26
CA ILE A 120 10.64 -6.29 -2.28
C ILE A 120 12.08 -6.41 -2.78
N MET A 121 13.05 -6.25 -1.87
CA MET A 121 14.47 -6.43 -2.18
C MET A 121 14.80 -7.91 -2.26
N ALA A 122 14.39 -8.53 -3.36
CA ALA A 122 14.63 -9.94 -3.64
C ALA A 122 15.70 -10.08 -4.71
N TYR A 123 16.66 -10.95 -4.47
CA TYR A 123 17.74 -11.24 -5.44
C TYR A 123 17.82 -12.74 -5.68
N PRO A 124 17.45 -13.23 -6.86
CA PRO A 124 16.89 -12.48 -7.99
C PRO A 124 15.50 -11.91 -7.70
N ALA A 125 15.09 -10.88 -8.47
CA ALA A 125 13.80 -10.23 -8.32
C ALA A 125 12.69 -11.11 -8.89
N LYS A 126 12.32 -12.15 -8.15
CA LYS A 126 11.32 -13.15 -8.52
C LYS A 126 10.27 -13.31 -7.42
N LYS A 127 9.08 -13.71 -7.82
CA LYS A 127 7.96 -13.94 -6.92
C LYS A 127 8.31 -14.86 -5.75
N GLU A 128 8.92 -15.99 -6.02
CA GLU A 128 9.25 -17.02 -5.00
C GLU A 128 10.20 -16.46 -3.94
N VAL A 129 11.19 -15.69 -4.36
CA VAL A 129 12.17 -15.09 -3.44
C VAL A 129 11.51 -14.02 -2.58
N ALA A 130 10.67 -13.17 -3.20
CA ALA A 130 9.95 -12.13 -2.47
C ALA A 130 9.00 -12.73 -1.43
N ILE A 131 8.23 -13.76 -1.81
CA ILE A 131 7.29 -14.44 -0.89
C ILE A 131 8.04 -15.07 0.27
N LYS A 132 9.17 -15.70 0.02
CA LYS A 132 10.00 -16.29 1.09
C LYS A 132 10.42 -15.24 2.12
N LEU A 133 10.91 -14.10 1.66
CA LEU A 133 11.31 -13.00 2.54
C LEU A 133 10.13 -12.45 3.34
N LEU A 134 8.98 -12.31 2.70
CA LEU A 134 7.75 -11.84 3.36
C LEU A 134 7.26 -12.84 4.41
N TYR A 135 7.27 -14.12 4.12
CA TYR A 135 6.91 -15.15 5.10
C TYR A 135 7.84 -15.14 6.30
N GLU A 136 9.14 -14.99 6.07
CA GLU A 136 10.10 -14.91 7.17
C GLU A 136 9.81 -13.71 8.08
N ALA A 137 9.53 -12.55 7.50
CA ALA A 137 9.19 -11.35 8.25
C ALA A 137 7.89 -11.51 9.04
N LEU A 138 6.85 -12.08 8.42
CA LEU A 138 5.55 -12.30 9.07
C LEU A 138 5.67 -13.33 10.20
N ASN A 139 6.42 -14.39 9.99
CA ASN A 139 6.59 -15.44 10.99
C ASN A 139 7.33 -14.97 12.24
N GLU A 140 8.18 -13.95 12.14
CA GLU A 140 8.87 -13.37 13.30
C GLU A 140 7.89 -12.70 14.28
N VAL A 141 6.75 -12.22 13.80
CA VAL A 141 5.75 -11.52 14.63
C VAL A 141 4.47 -12.32 14.85
N LEU A 142 4.27 -13.39 14.13
CA LEU A 142 3.17 -14.34 14.33
C LEU A 142 3.58 -15.47 15.33
#